data_73c6896aa7a6d74a892a92b0dd0df5b6
#
_entry.id   73c6896aa7a6d74a892a92b0dd0df5b6
#
_cell.length_a   1.000
_cell.length_b   1.000
_cell.length_c   1.000
_cell.angle_alpha   90.00
_cell.angle_beta   90.00
_cell.angle_gamma   90.00
#
_symmetry.space_group_name_H-M   'P 1'
#
loop_
_entity.id
_entity.type
_entity.pdbx_description
1 polymer ?
#
loop_
_entity_poly.entity_id
_entity_poly.type
_entity_poly.pdbx_seq_one_letter_code
_entity_poly.pdbx_strand_id
1 'polypeptide(L)'
;MPDKKSNKKKWIIIVIAVLFIIATIILSLGRDNKNTISVETEKVSYKAVVQKVNASGTIQPETEVKISSSTSSAWIDSITVKEGDYVKKGQHLISLDRKQLLSNYNAAASSVRSAKARIKQEVASKKRTESMYDQNLASDQELEAVQASFEIANSQLEQARANLESRKDELDRARISSPQNGIVTTINKEVGEMALGGMFQAEVLMIIADLSRMEVIIDVNENDVVSISKG
;
A
#
# COMPACT_ATOMS: atom_id res chain seq x y z
N MET A 1 -31.59 -71.25 -112.23
CA MET A 1 -31.41 -69.84 -111.90
C MET A 1 -31.51 -69.58 -110.42
N PRO A 2 -30.50 -69.23 -109.76
CA PRO A 2 -30.56 -68.98 -108.30
C PRO A 2 -30.67 -67.43 -108.07
N ASP A 3 -31.53 -67.10 -107.13
CA ASP A 3 -31.85 -65.73 -106.63
C ASP A 3 -30.68 -65.08 -105.93
N LYS A 4 -30.41 -63.86 -106.37
CA LYS A 4 -29.41 -62.93 -105.77
C LYS A 4 -30.05 -62.18 -104.61
N LYS A 5 -30.03 -62.83 -103.42
CA LYS A 5 -30.48 -62.17 -102.19
C LYS A 5 -29.56 -61.00 -101.85
N SER A 6 -30.16 -59.80 -101.87
CA SER A 6 -29.56 -58.50 -101.62
C SER A 6 -28.81 -58.41 -100.28
N ASN A 7 -27.49 -58.19 -100.29
CA ASN A 7 -26.65 -57.92 -99.15
C ASN A 7 -26.86 -56.52 -98.47
N LYS A 8 -27.91 -55.82 -98.95
CA LYS A 8 -28.17 -54.46 -98.41
C LYS A 8 -28.53 -54.41 -96.94
N LYS A 9 -29.21 -55.45 -96.43
CA LYS A 9 -29.51 -55.51 -94.94
C LYS A 9 -28.26 -55.71 -94.07
N LYS A 10 -27.28 -56.44 -94.53
CA LYS A 10 -26.03 -56.66 -93.81
C LYS A 10 -25.23 -55.33 -93.76
N TRP A 11 -25.24 -54.58 -94.85
CA TRP A 11 -24.56 -53.28 -94.95
C TRP A 11 -25.15 -52.24 -94.00
N ILE A 12 -26.50 -52.22 -93.93
CA ILE A 12 -27.21 -51.31 -93.00
C ILE A 12 -26.87 -51.62 -91.53
N ILE A 13 -26.78 -52.88 -91.19
CA ILE A 13 -26.37 -53.30 -89.78
C ILE A 13 -24.94 -52.90 -89.46
N ILE A 14 -24.06 -52.97 -90.45
CA ILE A 14 -22.64 -52.59 -90.27
C ILE A 14 -22.55 -51.03 -90.09
N VAL A 15 -23.34 -50.28 -90.88
CA VAL A 15 -23.36 -48.81 -90.79
C VAL A 15 -23.93 -48.38 -89.42
N ILE A 16 -24.97 -49.05 -88.91
CA ILE A 16 -25.57 -48.75 -87.62
C ILE A 16 -24.55 -49.12 -86.47
N ALA A 17 -23.84 -50.22 -86.58
CA ALA A 17 -22.84 -50.62 -85.64
C ALA A 17 -21.67 -49.64 -85.60
N VAL A 18 -21.21 -49.14 -86.73
CA VAL A 18 -20.15 -48.12 -86.84
C VAL A 18 -20.62 -46.78 -86.23
N LEU A 19 -21.87 -46.36 -86.54
CA LEU A 19 -22.45 -45.17 -85.96
C LEU A 19 -22.54 -45.29 -84.39
N PHE A 20 -22.95 -46.48 -83.93
CA PHE A 20 -23.02 -46.73 -82.47
C PHE A 20 -21.65 -46.69 -81.80
N ILE A 21 -20.60 -47.23 -82.44
CA ILE A 21 -19.24 -47.17 -81.97
C ILE A 21 -18.72 -45.71 -81.94
N ILE A 22 -19.01 -44.96 -82.99
CA ILE A 22 -18.65 -43.51 -83.07
C ILE A 22 -19.35 -42.70 -81.95
N ALA A 23 -20.65 -43.01 -81.74
CA ALA A 23 -21.44 -42.35 -80.72
C ALA A 23 -20.85 -42.65 -79.26
N THR A 24 -20.47 -43.92 -79.04
CA THR A 24 -19.86 -44.28 -77.75
C THR A 24 -18.46 -43.66 -77.53
N ILE A 25 -17.67 -43.50 -78.57
CA ILE A 25 -16.39 -42.85 -78.56
C ILE A 25 -16.59 -41.35 -78.27
N ILE A 26 -17.54 -40.69 -78.89
CA ILE A 26 -17.85 -39.27 -78.68
C ILE A 26 -18.36 -39.05 -77.24
N LEU A 27 -19.24 -39.95 -76.72
CA LEU A 27 -19.65 -39.88 -75.29
C LEU A 27 -18.49 -40.13 -74.29
N SER A 28 -17.55 -40.99 -74.68
CA SER A 28 -16.38 -41.28 -73.83
C SER A 28 -15.37 -40.16 -73.80
N LEU A 29 -15.14 -39.48 -74.96
CA LEU A 29 -14.24 -38.32 -74.99
C LEU A 29 -14.86 -37.04 -74.38
N GLY A 30 -16.19 -36.98 -74.28
CA GLY A 30 -16.88 -35.87 -73.63
C GLY A 30 -16.88 -35.92 -72.07
N ARG A 31 -16.39 -36.98 -71.48
CA ARG A 31 -16.23 -37.11 -70.02
C ARG A 31 -14.83 -36.62 -69.61
N ASP A 32 -14.63 -35.35 -69.78
CA ASP A 32 -13.52 -34.64 -69.16
C ASP A 32 -13.78 -34.59 -67.65
N ASN A 33 -13.29 -35.59 -66.93
CA ASN A 33 -13.24 -35.58 -65.47
C ASN A 33 -12.26 -34.50 -65.05
N LYS A 34 -12.70 -33.26 -65.13
CA LYS A 34 -12.00 -32.16 -64.42
C LYS A 34 -12.19 -32.48 -62.95
N ASN A 35 -11.16 -33.14 -62.34
CA ASN A 35 -10.95 -33.09 -60.91
C ASN A 35 -10.66 -31.66 -60.54
N THR A 36 -11.68 -30.82 -60.56
CA THR A 36 -11.60 -29.45 -59.97
C THR A 36 -11.58 -29.65 -58.50
N ILE A 37 -10.38 -29.56 -57.93
CA ILE A 37 -10.20 -29.36 -56.50
C ILE A 37 -10.76 -27.96 -56.24
N SER A 38 -11.90 -27.87 -55.56
CA SER A 38 -12.45 -26.63 -55.09
C SER A 38 -11.50 -26.07 -53.99
N VAL A 39 -10.69 -25.10 -54.34
CA VAL A 39 -9.84 -24.40 -53.39
C VAL A 39 -10.57 -23.09 -53.04
N GLU A 40 -10.83 -22.95 -51.74
CA GLU A 40 -11.35 -21.71 -51.20
C GLU A 40 -10.20 -20.72 -51.13
N THR A 41 -10.25 -19.65 -51.88
CA THR A 41 -9.21 -18.61 -51.87
C THR A 41 -9.78 -17.36 -51.25
N GLU A 42 -9.19 -16.94 -50.14
CA GLU A 42 -9.48 -15.66 -49.54
C GLU A 42 -8.39 -14.63 -49.93
N LYS A 43 -8.83 -13.41 -50.28
CA LYS A 43 -7.87 -12.33 -50.56
C LYS A 43 -7.10 -11.99 -49.31
N VAL A 44 -5.77 -12.02 -49.38
CA VAL A 44 -4.90 -11.58 -48.28
C VAL A 44 -5.19 -10.08 -48.01
N SER A 45 -5.61 -9.81 -46.81
CA SER A 45 -5.83 -8.44 -46.33
C SER A 45 -5.05 -8.24 -45.04
N TYR A 46 -4.46 -7.05 -44.86
CA TYR A 46 -3.88 -6.67 -43.59
C TYR A 46 -4.97 -6.45 -42.56
N LYS A 47 -5.04 -7.30 -41.56
CA LYS A 47 -5.92 -7.10 -40.40
C LYS A 47 -5.04 -6.76 -39.18
N ALA A 48 -5.44 -5.75 -38.45
CA ALA A 48 -4.79 -5.45 -37.17
C ALA A 48 -5.11 -6.59 -36.20
N VAL A 49 -4.08 -7.26 -35.74
CA VAL A 49 -4.19 -8.29 -34.69
C VAL A 49 -3.95 -7.61 -33.36
N VAL A 50 -4.98 -7.57 -32.54
CA VAL A 50 -4.87 -7.07 -31.17
C VAL A 50 -4.53 -8.26 -30.28
N GLN A 51 -3.33 -8.27 -29.76
CA GLN A 51 -2.93 -9.24 -28.74
C GLN A 51 -3.57 -8.83 -27.40
N LYS A 52 -4.31 -9.73 -26.80
CA LYS A 52 -4.91 -9.54 -25.47
C LYS A 52 -4.13 -10.34 -24.46
N VAL A 53 -3.68 -9.67 -23.42
CA VAL A 53 -3.04 -10.31 -22.26
C VAL A 53 -4.04 -10.30 -21.14
N ASN A 54 -4.28 -11.48 -20.55
CA ASN A 54 -5.10 -11.63 -19.35
C ASN A 54 -4.17 -11.69 -18.13
N ALA A 55 -4.45 -10.87 -17.15
CA ALA A 55 -3.70 -10.86 -15.91
C ALA A 55 -4.67 -10.80 -14.72
N SER A 56 -4.30 -11.42 -13.61
CA SER A 56 -4.98 -11.27 -12.34
C SER A 56 -4.36 -10.12 -11.58
N GLY A 57 -5.15 -9.41 -10.79
CA GLY A 57 -4.61 -8.30 -10.01
C GLY A 57 -5.46 -7.96 -8.81
N THR A 58 -4.88 -7.18 -7.90
CA THR A 58 -5.52 -6.67 -6.70
C THR A 58 -5.60 -5.16 -6.78
N ILE A 59 -6.78 -4.64 -6.45
CA ILE A 59 -6.98 -3.19 -6.32
C ILE A 59 -6.65 -2.82 -4.87
N GLN A 60 -5.75 -1.88 -4.70
CA GLN A 60 -5.36 -1.40 -3.37
C GLN A 60 -5.24 0.14 -3.37
N PRO A 61 -5.32 0.78 -2.20
CA PRO A 61 -5.06 2.21 -2.10
C PRO A 61 -3.57 2.49 -2.38
N GLU A 62 -3.29 3.57 -3.12
CA GLU A 62 -1.90 4.03 -3.37
C GLU A 62 -1.17 4.36 -2.06
N THR A 63 -1.90 4.84 -1.07
CA THR A 63 -1.33 5.22 0.23
C THR A 63 -2.12 4.59 1.36
N GLU A 64 -1.47 3.74 2.12
CA GLU A 64 -1.98 3.21 3.39
C GLU A 64 -0.99 3.49 4.52
N VAL A 65 -1.50 3.76 5.71
CA VAL A 65 -0.69 3.94 6.92
C VAL A 65 -1.14 2.96 7.99
N LYS A 66 -0.20 2.14 8.43
CA LYS A 66 -0.37 1.20 9.52
C LYS A 66 -0.13 1.92 10.85
N ILE A 67 -1.17 2.04 11.65
CA ILE A 67 -1.12 2.66 12.96
C ILE A 67 -0.69 1.62 13.98
N SER A 68 0.39 1.89 14.67
CA SER A 68 0.93 1.05 15.75
C SER A 68 1.14 1.88 17.01
N SER A 69 1.28 1.20 18.16
CA SER A 69 1.66 1.85 19.39
C SER A 69 3.15 2.17 19.39
N SER A 70 3.50 3.44 19.64
CA SER A 70 4.90 3.85 19.89
C SER A 70 5.29 3.79 21.36
N THR A 71 4.33 3.48 22.25
CA THR A 71 4.55 3.30 23.69
C THR A 71 4.83 1.83 23.96
N SER A 72 5.57 1.52 25.02
CA SER A 72 5.67 0.16 25.55
C SER A 72 4.28 -0.41 25.79
N SER A 73 4.14 -1.74 25.86
CA SER A 73 2.86 -2.43 26.03
C SER A 73 1.91 -1.72 26.99
N ALA A 74 0.72 -1.40 26.51
CA ALA A 74 -0.32 -0.75 27.29
C ALA A 74 -1.71 -1.26 26.87
N TRP A 75 -2.65 -1.28 27.80
CA TRP A 75 -4.02 -1.69 27.54
C TRP A 75 -4.77 -0.62 26.73
N ILE A 76 -5.62 -1.06 25.81
CA ILE A 76 -6.50 -0.16 25.05
C ILE A 76 -7.70 0.21 25.95
N ASP A 77 -7.79 1.48 26.30
CA ASP A 77 -8.89 2.02 27.12
C ASP A 77 -10.11 2.33 26.29
N SER A 78 -9.95 2.92 25.11
CA SER A 78 -11.04 3.22 24.20
C SER A 78 -10.58 3.35 22.75
N ILE A 79 -11.50 3.00 21.82
CA ILE A 79 -11.38 3.23 20.37
C ILE A 79 -12.53 4.13 19.96
N THR A 80 -12.25 5.29 19.37
CA THR A 80 -13.24 6.34 19.08
C THR A 80 -13.80 6.30 17.66
N VAL A 81 -13.30 5.41 16.82
CA VAL A 81 -13.65 5.27 15.39
C VAL A 81 -14.04 3.82 15.08
N LYS A 82 -14.75 3.63 13.98
CA LYS A 82 -15.14 2.32 13.44
C LYS A 82 -14.55 2.12 12.06
N GLU A 83 -14.52 0.88 11.60
CA GLU A 83 -14.19 0.56 10.21
C GLU A 83 -15.18 1.26 9.26
N GLY A 84 -14.66 1.86 8.20
CA GLY A 84 -15.42 2.68 7.27
C GLY A 84 -15.50 4.17 7.61
N ASP A 85 -15.12 4.59 8.83
CA ASP A 85 -15.16 5.99 9.21
C ASP A 85 -14.08 6.81 8.50
N TYR A 86 -14.46 8.02 8.05
CA TYR A 86 -13.50 9.00 7.54
C TYR A 86 -12.85 9.75 8.70
N VAL A 87 -11.53 9.79 8.71
CA VAL A 87 -10.73 10.46 9.74
C VAL A 87 -9.85 11.56 9.15
N LYS A 88 -9.66 12.63 9.91
CA LYS A 88 -8.78 13.74 9.55
C LYS A 88 -7.42 13.60 10.23
N LYS A 89 -6.39 14.17 9.62
CA LYS A 89 -5.07 14.28 10.24
C LYS A 89 -5.16 14.94 11.63
N GLY A 90 -4.56 14.30 12.63
CA GLY A 90 -4.60 14.73 14.04
C GLY A 90 -5.86 14.31 14.79
N GLN A 91 -6.85 13.69 14.13
CA GLN A 91 -8.04 13.17 14.81
C GLN A 91 -7.67 12.02 15.74
N HIS A 92 -8.22 12.04 16.94
CA HIS A 92 -8.00 11.00 17.94
C HIS A 92 -8.66 9.69 17.51
N LEU A 93 -7.93 8.59 17.66
CA LEU A 93 -8.33 7.24 17.23
C LEU A 93 -8.44 6.28 18.40
N ILE A 94 -7.36 6.13 19.16
CA ILE A 94 -7.23 5.15 20.24
C ILE A 94 -6.63 5.82 21.46
N SER A 95 -7.23 5.58 22.63
CA SER A 95 -6.63 5.89 23.93
C SER A 95 -6.08 4.62 24.56
N LEU A 96 -4.84 4.67 24.96
CA LEU A 96 -4.24 3.64 25.82
C LEU A 96 -4.43 4.00 27.30
N ASP A 97 -4.27 3.04 28.22
CA ASP A 97 -4.31 3.31 29.67
C ASP A 97 -3.19 4.27 30.06
N ARG A 98 -3.60 5.43 30.58
CA ARG A 98 -2.73 6.56 30.88
C ARG A 98 -2.45 6.72 32.36
N LYS A 99 -3.04 5.90 33.23
CA LYS A 99 -2.97 6.09 34.70
C LYS A 99 -1.52 6.16 35.21
N GLN A 100 -0.69 5.20 34.81
CA GLN A 100 0.71 5.16 35.23
C GLN A 100 1.51 6.31 34.63
N LEU A 101 1.30 6.63 33.34
CA LEU A 101 1.98 7.71 32.64
C LEU A 101 1.61 9.07 33.24
N LEU A 102 0.35 9.27 33.58
CA LEU A 102 -0.11 10.48 34.28
C LEU A 102 0.54 10.62 35.67
N SER A 103 0.66 9.52 36.41
CA SER A 103 1.33 9.53 37.69
C SER A 103 2.83 9.91 37.55
N ASN A 104 3.53 9.36 36.58
CA ASN A 104 4.91 9.68 36.26
C ASN A 104 5.07 11.14 35.86
N TYR A 105 4.17 11.66 35.00
CA TYR A 105 4.15 13.06 34.63
C TYR A 105 3.97 13.97 35.86
N ASN A 106 3.01 13.67 36.74
CA ASN A 106 2.75 14.44 37.95
C ASN A 106 3.92 14.43 38.90
N ALA A 107 4.64 13.30 39.04
CA ALA A 107 5.86 13.19 39.83
C ALA A 107 6.98 14.08 39.27
N ALA A 108 7.20 14.04 37.94
CA ALA A 108 8.16 14.92 37.27
C ALA A 108 7.78 16.41 37.39
N ALA A 109 6.51 16.75 37.27
CA ALA A 109 6.01 18.12 37.47
C ALA A 109 6.27 18.60 38.91
N SER A 110 6.16 17.70 39.90
CA SER A 110 6.48 18.04 41.29
C SER A 110 7.98 18.26 41.50
N SER A 111 8.83 17.48 40.81
CA SER A 111 10.28 17.68 40.81
C SER A 111 10.67 19.05 40.23
N VAL A 112 10.03 19.48 39.14
CA VAL A 112 10.24 20.83 38.57
C VAL A 112 9.83 21.92 39.59
N ARG A 113 8.71 21.73 40.31
CA ARG A 113 8.28 22.68 41.36
C ARG A 113 9.32 22.80 42.47
N SER A 114 9.86 21.67 42.91
CA SER A 114 10.92 21.64 43.94
C SER A 114 12.19 22.33 43.47
N ALA A 115 12.65 22.04 42.24
CA ALA A 115 13.82 22.67 41.66
C ALA A 115 13.61 24.19 41.47
N LYS A 116 12.40 24.64 41.07
CA LYS A 116 12.04 26.07 41.01
C LYS A 116 12.08 26.76 42.39
N ALA A 117 11.65 26.07 43.43
CA ALA A 117 11.74 26.63 44.79
C ALA A 117 13.19 26.80 45.21
N ARG A 118 14.06 25.82 44.93
CA ARG A 118 15.48 25.86 45.20
C ARG A 118 16.17 26.98 44.45
N ILE A 119 15.96 27.13 43.14
CA ILE A 119 16.58 28.23 42.37
C ILE A 119 16.13 29.59 42.89
N LYS A 120 14.87 29.73 43.30
CA LYS A 120 14.39 30.97 43.94
C LYS A 120 15.19 31.30 45.23
N GLN A 121 15.50 30.29 46.00
CA GLN A 121 16.32 30.44 47.22
C GLN A 121 17.75 30.84 46.86
N GLU A 122 18.39 30.16 45.90
CA GLU A 122 19.77 30.48 45.49
C GLU A 122 19.86 31.86 44.81
N VAL A 123 18.87 32.27 44.02
CA VAL A 123 18.79 33.66 43.46
C VAL A 123 18.76 34.70 44.59
N ALA A 124 17.95 34.45 45.63
CA ALA A 124 17.86 35.39 46.75
C ALA A 124 19.18 35.41 47.58
N SER A 125 19.85 34.24 47.73
CA SER A 125 21.16 34.16 48.36
C SER A 125 22.23 34.88 47.57
N LYS A 126 22.30 34.64 46.24
CA LYS A 126 23.23 35.28 45.33
C LYS A 126 23.08 36.79 45.37
N LYS A 127 21.85 37.31 45.21
CA LYS A 127 21.58 38.75 45.26
C LYS A 127 22.02 39.40 46.58
N ARG A 128 21.86 38.73 47.71
CA ARG A 128 22.27 39.20 49.03
C ARG A 128 23.78 39.25 49.13
N THR A 129 24.49 38.18 48.75
CA THR A 129 25.94 38.10 48.78
C THR A 129 26.59 39.10 47.83
N GLU A 130 26.05 39.29 46.63
CA GLU A 130 26.46 40.35 45.68
C GLU A 130 26.35 41.73 46.32
N SER A 131 25.23 42.04 47.01
CA SER A 131 25.04 43.31 47.71
C SER A 131 25.98 43.51 48.86
N MET A 132 26.39 42.44 49.60
CA MET A 132 27.38 42.50 50.65
C MET A 132 28.80 42.64 50.10
N TYR A 133 29.11 42.02 48.99
CA TYR A 133 30.37 42.13 48.27
C TYR A 133 30.60 43.58 47.78
N ASP A 134 29.60 44.17 47.18
CA ASP A 134 29.64 45.61 46.75
C ASP A 134 29.93 46.58 47.92
N GLN A 135 29.60 46.19 49.14
CA GLN A 135 29.85 46.93 50.34
C GLN A 135 31.17 46.51 51.06
N ASN A 136 31.98 45.65 50.45
CA ASN A 136 33.19 45.06 51.03
C ASN A 136 32.94 44.27 52.32
N LEU A 137 31.74 43.66 52.46
CA LEU A 137 31.33 42.85 53.59
C LEU A 137 31.32 41.34 53.32
N ALA A 138 31.64 40.96 52.10
CA ALA A 138 31.80 39.54 51.69
C ALA A 138 33.13 39.38 50.93
N SER A 139 33.69 38.17 50.96
CA SER A 139 34.94 37.80 50.28
C SER A 139 34.66 37.31 48.84
N ASP A 140 35.69 37.36 47.97
CA ASP A 140 35.63 36.78 46.62
C ASP A 140 35.23 35.31 46.70
N GLN A 141 35.75 34.52 47.63
CA GLN A 141 35.45 33.12 47.83
C GLN A 141 33.98 32.88 48.18
N GLU A 142 33.36 33.74 49.00
CA GLU A 142 31.92 33.64 49.29
C GLU A 142 31.05 33.97 48.07
N LEU A 143 31.42 34.93 47.26
CA LEU A 143 30.75 35.28 46.05
C LEU A 143 30.82 34.13 45.03
N GLU A 144 32.00 33.56 44.79
CA GLU A 144 32.20 32.41 43.90
C GLU A 144 31.41 31.17 44.38
N ALA A 145 31.38 30.89 45.69
CA ALA A 145 30.65 29.76 46.27
C ALA A 145 29.15 29.87 46.04
N VAL A 146 28.56 31.07 46.20
CA VAL A 146 27.13 31.28 45.95
C VAL A 146 26.81 31.28 44.45
N GLN A 147 27.72 31.75 43.62
CA GLN A 147 27.58 31.71 42.17
C GLN A 147 27.58 30.27 41.69
N ALA A 148 28.50 29.41 42.15
CA ALA A 148 28.53 28.00 41.87
C ALA A 148 27.26 27.27 42.37
N SER A 149 26.74 27.63 43.54
CA SER A 149 25.50 27.07 44.09
C SER A 149 24.29 27.42 43.22
N PHE A 150 24.21 28.64 42.70
CA PHE A 150 23.19 29.08 41.79
C PHE A 150 23.27 28.29 40.46
N GLU A 151 24.46 28.11 39.87
CA GLU A 151 24.65 27.35 38.64
C GLU A 151 24.24 25.89 38.79
N ILE A 152 24.59 25.26 39.93
CA ILE A 152 24.16 23.89 40.27
C ILE A 152 22.62 23.80 40.34
N ALA A 153 21.98 24.76 41.04
CA ALA A 153 20.52 24.79 41.14
C ALA A 153 19.83 25.03 39.79
N ASN A 154 20.42 25.86 38.95
CA ASN A 154 19.94 26.10 37.61
C ASN A 154 20.03 24.84 36.75
N SER A 155 21.17 24.14 36.77
CA SER A 155 21.34 22.87 36.04
C SER A 155 20.37 21.79 36.52
N GLN A 156 20.09 21.73 37.84
CA GLN A 156 19.08 20.83 38.41
C GLN A 156 17.67 21.17 37.93
N LEU A 157 17.33 22.45 37.79
CA LEU A 157 16.03 22.87 37.21
C LEU A 157 15.91 22.45 35.74
N GLU A 158 16.95 22.66 34.93
CA GLU A 158 16.97 22.27 33.53
C GLU A 158 16.84 20.75 33.38
N GLN A 159 17.54 19.97 34.18
CA GLN A 159 17.41 18.51 34.19
C GLN A 159 15.99 18.07 34.57
N ALA A 160 15.38 18.70 35.58
CA ALA A 160 14.01 18.40 35.99
C ALA A 160 13.01 18.74 34.89
N ARG A 161 13.21 19.85 34.14
CA ARG A 161 12.41 20.23 33.00
C ARG A 161 12.52 19.24 31.85
N ALA A 162 13.74 18.82 31.50
CA ALA A 162 13.97 17.82 30.46
C ALA A 162 13.27 16.48 30.79
N ASN A 163 13.36 16.06 32.07
CA ASN A 163 12.62 14.87 32.52
C ASN A 163 11.11 15.04 32.43
N LEU A 164 10.56 16.21 32.80
CA LEU A 164 9.13 16.49 32.68
C LEU A 164 8.68 16.44 31.21
N GLU A 165 9.46 17.01 30.31
CA GLU A 165 9.18 16.96 28.84
C GLU A 165 9.13 15.52 28.35
N SER A 166 10.13 14.70 28.72
CA SER A 166 10.14 13.26 28.38
C SER A 166 8.89 12.53 28.87
N ARG A 167 8.46 12.78 30.12
CA ARG A 167 7.25 12.15 30.66
C ARG A 167 5.97 12.66 30.01
N LYS A 168 5.96 13.91 29.58
CA LYS A 168 4.88 14.48 28.80
C LYS A 168 4.76 13.83 27.44
N ASP A 169 5.87 13.65 26.72
CA ASP A 169 5.88 12.99 25.43
C ASP A 169 5.41 11.53 25.54
N GLU A 170 5.82 10.80 26.60
CA GLU A 170 5.31 9.45 26.87
C GLU A 170 3.78 9.45 27.08
N LEU A 171 3.27 10.42 27.84
CA LEU A 171 1.84 10.57 28.09
C LEU A 171 1.05 10.93 26.82
N ASP A 172 1.61 11.81 25.99
CA ASP A 172 0.99 12.24 24.72
C ASP A 172 0.97 11.10 23.70
N ARG A 173 2.00 10.25 23.65
CA ARG A 173 2.06 9.05 22.80
C ARG A 173 1.01 7.99 23.16
N ALA A 174 0.51 7.99 24.39
CA ALA A 174 -0.59 7.11 24.76
C ALA A 174 -1.94 7.51 24.13
N ARG A 175 -1.98 8.66 23.46
CA ARG A 175 -3.12 9.13 22.68
C ARG A 175 -2.79 9.04 21.19
N ILE A 176 -3.23 7.96 20.58
CA ILE A 176 -2.95 7.68 19.18
C ILE A 176 -3.89 8.50 18.29
N SER A 177 -3.32 9.26 17.37
CA SER A 177 -4.05 10.11 16.42
C SER A 177 -3.66 9.77 14.98
N SER A 178 -4.54 10.09 14.03
CA SER A 178 -4.27 9.86 12.61
C SER A 178 -3.16 10.76 12.08
N PRO A 179 -2.14 10.22 11.40
CA PRO A 179 -1.08 11.01 10.77
C PRO A 179 -1.53 11.69 9.46
N GLN A 180 -2.62 11.19 8.85
CA GLN A 180 -3.13 11.68 7.56
C GLN A 180 -4.66 11.66 7.53
N ASN A 181 -5.25 12.25 6.47
CA ASN A 181 -6.65 12.07 6.16
C ASN A 181 -6.85 10.72 5.46
N GLY A 182 -7.98 10.05 5.71
CA GLY A 182 -8.28 8.77 5.06
C GLY A 182 -9.48 8.09 5.68
N ILE A 183 -9.70 6.85 5.29
CA ILE A 183 -10.75 5.98 5.81
C ILE A 183 -10.10 4.85 6.60
N VAL A 184 -10.68 4.54 7.75
CA VAL A 184 -10.27 3.39 8.56
C VAL A 184 -10.71 2.12 7.81
N THR A 185 -9.75 1.34 7.31
CA THR A 185 -10.04 0.12 6.54
C THR A 185 -10.15 -1.11 7.42
N THR A 186 -9.31 -1.19 8.45
CA THR A 186 -9.28 -2.35 9.35
C THR A 186 -8.90 -1.93 10.75
N ILE A 187 -9.56 -2.51 11.74
CA ILE A 187 -9.21 -2.39 13.16
C ILE A 187 -8.86 -3.79 13.67
N ASN A 188 -7.58 -4.01 14.00
CA ASN A 188 -7.06 -5.32 14.40
C ASN A 188 -7.16 -5.59 15.90
N LYS A 189 -7.59 -4.61 16.69
CA LYS A 189 -7.62 -4.68 18.15
C LYS A 189 -8.93 -4.17 18.72
N GLU A 190 -9.31 -4.75 19.87
CA GLU A 190 -10.51 -4.37 20.61
C GLU A 190 -10.16 -3.63 21.91
N VAL A 191 -11.17 -2.95 22.45
CA VAL A 191 -11.06 -2.30 23.77
C VAL A 191 -10.84 -3.36 24.84
N GLY A 192 -9.85 -3.13 25.72
CA GLY A 192 -9.45 -4.08 26.75
C GLY A 192 -8.34 -5.05 26.33
N GLU A 193 -7.89 -5.02 25.07
CA GLU A 193 -6.69 -5.74 24.64
C GLU A 193 -5.42 -4.97 24.89
N MET A 194 -4.30 -5.67 24.93
CA MET A 194 -2.98 -5.07 25.06
C MET A 194 -2.42 -4.68 23.69
N ALA A 195 -2.10 -3.41 23.52
CA ALA A 195 -1.32 -2.91 22.40
C ALA A 195 0.17 -3.15 22.67
N LEU A 196 0.77 -4.05 21.89
CA LEU A 196 2.21 -4.29 21.97
C LEU A 196 2.93 -3.22 21.14
N GLY A 197 3.73 -2.41 21.82
CA GLY A 197 4.61 -1.43 21.20
C GLY A 197 6.07 -1.79 21.47
N GLY A 198 6.97 -1.28 20.66
CA GLY A 198 8.41 -1.45 20.86
C GLY A 198 9.17 -1.51 19.55
N MET A 199 10.51 -1.39 19.63
CA MET A 199 11.38 -1.34 18.45
C MET A 199 11.42 -2.64 17.62
N PHE A 200 11.06 -3.78 18.20
CA PHE A 200 11.23 -5.08 17.53
C PHE A 200 9.95 -5.76 17.05
N GLN A 201 8.79 -5.38 17.57
CA GLN A 201 7.49 -5.94 17.16
C GLN A 201 6.36 -4.94 17.45
N ALA A 202 6.35 -3.85 16.69
CA ALA A 202 5.20 -2.94 16.75
C ALA A 202 4.00 -3.63 16.07
N GLU A 203 2.98 -3.94 16.86
CA GLU A 203 1.74 -4.52 16.37
C GLU A 203 0.88 -3.46 15.69
N VAL A 204 0.32 -3.80 14.53
CA VAL A 204 -0.58 -2.91 13.80
C VAL A 204 -1.95 -2.93 14.47
N LEU A 205 -2.37 -1.80 15.03
CA LEU A 205 -3.64 -1.64 15.73
C LEU A 205 -4.78 -1.37 14.75
N MET A 206 -4.55 -0.53 13.74
CA MET A 206 -5.49 -0.23 12.67
C MET A 206 -4.77 0.24 11.41
N ILE A 207 -5.49 0.23 10.29
CA ILE A 207 -5.00 0.69 8.99
C ILE A 207 -5.89 1.83 8.52
N ILE A 208 -5.26 2.91 8.06
CA ILE A 208 -5.93 4.06 7.45
C ILE A 208 -5.42 4.20 6.03
N ALA A 209 -6.35 4.24 5.07
CA ALA A 209 -6.05 4.33 3.65
C ALA A 209 -6.70 5.56 3.01
N ASP A 210 -6.02 6.15 2.05
CA ASP A 210 -6.59 7.16 1.18
C ASP A 210 -7.22 6.47 -0.05
N LEU A 211 -8.55 6.32 -0.02
CA LEU A 211 -9.30 5.68 -1.11
C LEU A 211 -9.56 6.61 -2.30
N SER A 212 -9.09 7.86 -2.27
CA SER A 212 -9.24 8.79 -3.40
C SER A 212 -8.34 8.41 -4.57
N ARG A 213 -7.24 7.71 -4.30
CA ARG A 213 -6.29 7.21 -5.29
C ARG A 213 -6.09 5.71 -5.08
N MET A 214 -6.50 4.97 -6.10
CA MET A 214 -6.39 3.52 -6.10
C MET A 214 -5.39 3.09 -7.18
N GLU A 215 -4.62 2.08 -6.90
CA GLU A 215 -3.75 1.42 -7.86
C GLU A 215 -4.16 -0.04 -8.04
N VAL A 216 -3.84 -0.58 -9.21
CA VAL A 216 -4.05 -1.98 -9.51
C VAL A 216 -2.69 -2.64 -9.66
N ILE A 217 -2.37 -3.55 -8.76
CA ILE A 217 -1.20 -4.41 -8.90
C ILE A 217 -1.64 -5.65 -9.66
N ILE A 218 -1.04 -5.86 -10.82
CA ILE A 218 -1.34 -6.99 -11.69
C ILE A 218 -0.16 -7.94 -11.75
N ASP A 219 -0.45 -9.23 -11.64
CA ASP A 219 0.53 -10.29 -11.85
C ASP A 219 0.47 -10.73 -13.31
N VAL A 220 1.52 -10.41 -14.07
CA VAL A 220 1.64 -10.75 -15.49
C VAL A 220 2.59 -11.93 -15.65
N ASN A 221 2.20 -12.88 -16.52
CA ASN A 221 3.07 -14.00 -16.85
C ASN A 221 4.35 -13.50 -17.55
N GLU A 222 5.49 -14.12 -17.25
CA GLU A 222 6.81 -13.77 -17.81
C GLU A 222 6.80 -13.73 -19.34
N ASN A 223 6.06 -14.61 -19.99
CA ASN A 223 5.96 -14.66 -21.46
C ASN A 223 5.18 -13.47 -22.05
N ASP A 224 4.29 -12.88 -21.30
CA ASP A 224 3.39 -11.81 -21.77
C ASP A 224 3.93 -10.41 -21.44
N VAL A 225 4.86 -10.30 -20.48
CA VAL A 225 5.42 -9.02 -20.03
C VAL A 225 6.11 -8.25 -21.14
N VAL A 226 6.74 -8.95 -22.09
CA VAL A 226 7.43 -8.35 -23.25
C VAL A 226 6.47 -7.63 -24.19
N SER A 227 5.18 -8.04 -24.20
CA SER A 227 4.13 -7.49 -25.06
C SER A 227 3.41 -6.29 -24.45
N ILE A 228 3.73 -5.94 -23.20
CA ILE A 228 3.09 -4.84 -22.48
C ILE A 228 4.00 -3.62 -22.53
N SER A 229 3.46 -2.50 -22.97
CA SER A 229 4.13 -1.21 -22.91
C SER A 229 3.34 -0.23 -22.05
N LYS A 230 4.05 0.66 -21.38
CA LYS A 230 3.41 1.73 -20.62
C LYS A 230 2.69 2.67 -21.59
N GLY A 231 1.38 2.78 -21.44
CA GLY A 231 0.51 3.65 -22.24
C GLY A 231 0.59 5.12 -21.88
#